data_02345d4eedb6de5ef3226a1f52780625
#
_entry.id   02345d4eedb6de5ef3226a1f52780625
#
_cell.length_a   1.000
_cell.length_b   1.000
_cell.length_c   1.000
_cell.angle_alpha   90.00
_cell.angle_beta   90.00
_cell.angle_gamma   90.00
#
_symmetry.space_group_name_H-M   'P 1'
#
loop_
_entity.id
_entity.type
_entity.pdbx_description
1 polymer ?
#
loop_
_entity_poly.entity_id
_entity_poly.type
_entity_poly.pdbx_seq_one_letter_code
_entity_poly.pdbx_strand_id
1 'polypeptide(L)' 'MKTLFVVWKMNDGAIRSDTIKIEGKVNQYTVEQAVRNKLGYYDHYNFDRLISWQVEEEFTTEERDEFWKQ' A
#
# COMPACT_ATOMS: atom_id res chain seq x y z
N MET A 1 -8.06 -3.87 9.89
CA MET A 1 -7.07 -3.09 9.13
C MET A 1 -6.28 -4.01 8.22
N LYS A 2 -6.13 -3.64 6.97
CA LYS A 2 -5.38 -4.43 6.00
C LYS A 2 -4.09 -3.74 5.66
N THR A 3 -3.03 -4.53 5.50
CA THR A 3 -1.71 -4.05 5.07
C THR A 3 -1.55 -4.34 3.59
N LEU A 4 -1.11 -3.32 2.84
CA LEU A 4 -0.94 -3.44 1.40
C LEU A 4 0.46 -3.01 1.00
N PHE A 5 1.00 -3.70 0.01
CA PHE A 5 2.20 -3.26 -0.70
C PHE A 5 1.77 -2.53 -1.97
N VAL A 6 2.21 -1.30 -2.13
CA VAL A 6 1.77 -0.43 -3.21
C VAL A 6 2.97 0.05 -4.02
N VAL A 7 2.78 0.12 -5.33
CA VAL A 7 3.75 0.71 -6.25
C VAL A 7 3.05 1.80 -7.04
N TRP A 8 3.65 2.97 -7.09
CA TRP A 8 3.06 4.10 -7.80
C TRP A 8 4.13 4.88 -8.57
N LYS A 9 3.67 5.71 -9.49
CA LYS A 9 4.52 6.56 -10.31
C LYS A 9 4.34 8.01 -9.92
N MET A 10 5.43 8.73 -9.83
CA MET A 10 5.43 10.17 -9.60
C MET A 10 5.46 10.92 -10.93
N ASN A 11 5.10 12.21 -10.90
CA ASN A 11 5.07 13.04 -12.11
C ASN A 11 6.42 13.21 -12.79
N ASP A 12 7.51 13.07 -12.03
CA ASP A 12 8.86 13.16 -12.60
C ASP A 12 9.33 11.84 -13.23
N GLY A 13 8.48 10.82 -13.24
CA GLY A 13 8.81 9.52 -13.79
C GLY A 13 9.37 8.53 -12.77
N ALA A 14 9.61 8.95 -11.55
CA ALA A 14 10.13 8.06 -10.51
C ALA A 14 9.09 7.01 -10.12
N ILE A 15 9.53 5.78 -9.94
CA ILE A 15 8.70 4.69 -9.45
C ILE A 15 9.02 4.49 -7.97
N ARG A 16 8.00 4.51 -7.15
CA ARG A 16 8.14 4.34 -5.71
C ARG A 16 7.26 3.20 -5.21
N SER A 17 7.66 2.63 -4.10
CA SER A 17 6.90 1.56 -3.45
C SER A 17 6.94 1.72 -1.94
N ASP A 18 5.90 1.25 -1.29
CA ASP A 18 5.84 1.29 0.17
C ASP A 18 4.72 0.39 0.67
N THR A 19 4.70 0.19 1.96
CA THR A 19 3.64 -0.55 2.65
C THR A 19 2.71 0.45 3.32
N ILE A 20 1.42 0.29 3.12
CA ILE A 20 0.40 1.15 3.72
C ILE A 20 -0.64 0.31 4.45
N LYS A 21 -1.37 0.95 5.37
CA LYS A 21 -2.45 0.30 6.09
C LYS A 21 -3.75 1.02 5.80
N ILE A 22 -4.79 0.25 5.52
CA ILE A 22 -6.12 0.79 5.20
C ILE A 22 -7.15 0.15 6.11
N GLU A 23 -7.96 0.98 6.75
CA GLU A 23 -9.13 0.53 7.49
C GLU A 23 -10.35 0.54 6.56
N GLY A 24 -11.16 -0.51 6.65
CA GLY A 24 -12.37 -0.61 5.86
C GLY A 24 -12.15 -1.18 4.48
N LYS A 25 -12.91 -0.68 3.52
CA LYS A 25 -12.94 -1.24 2.17
C LYS A 25 -11.67 -0.89 1.39
N VAL A 26 -11.11 -1.87 0.70
CA VAL A 26 -9.93 -1.71 -0.13
C VAL A 26 -10.35 -1.70 -1.60
N ASN A 27 -10.09 -0.60 -2.28
CA ASN A 27 -10.31 -0.46 -3.72
C ASN A 27 -9.33 0.57 -4.26
N GLN A 28 -9.34 0.80 -5.57
CA GLN A 28 -8.38 1.70 -6.19
C GLN A 28 -8.44 3.10 -5.58
N TYR A 29 -9.63 3.60 -5.29
CA TYR A 29 -9.79 4.93 -4.71
C TYR A 29 -9.19 5.03 -3.31
N THR A 30 -9.51 4.06 -2.43
CA THR A 30 -9.00 4.10 -1.06
C THR A 30 -7.51 3.90 -0.99
N VAL A 31 -6.94 3.05 -1.86
CA VAL A 31 -5.50 2.85 -1.95
C VAL A 31 -4.81 4.14 -2.42
N GLU A 32 -5.36 4.79 -3.44
CA GLU A 32 -4.81 6.03 -3.95
C GLU A 32 -4.83 7.13 -2.89
N GLN A 33 -5.92 7.27 -2.15
CA GLN A 33 -6.02 8.24 -1.07
C GLN A 33 -5.00 7.96 0.03
N ALA A 34 -4.81 6.71 0.39
CA ALA A 34 -3.84 6.33 1.42
C ALA A 34 -2.41 6.67 0.99
N VAL A 35 -2.08 6.45 -0.28
CA VAL A 35 -0.76 6.81 -0.81
C VAL A 35 -0.57 8.33 -0.76
N ARG A 36 -1.56 9.10 -1.19
CA ARG A 36 -1.49 10.56 -1.16
C ARG A 36 -1.32 11.08 0.26
N ASN A 37 -2.03 10.50 1.22
CA ASN A 37 -1.91 10.89 2.63
C ASN A 37 -0.50 10.58 3.16
N LYS A 38 0.08 9.47 2.75
CA LYS A 38 1.41 9.10 3.18
C LYS A 38 2.49 10.01 2.60
N LEU A 39 2.31 10.46 1.35
CA LEU A 39 3.24 11.38 0.70
C LEU A 39 3.27 12.75 1.38
N GLY A 40 2.16 13.17 1.98
CA GLY A 40 2.10 14.43 2.69
C GLY A 40 1.75 15.62 1.82
N TYR A 41 1.77 16.80 2.44
CA TYR A 41 1.25 18.02 1.83
C TYR A 41 1.98 18.41 0.55
N TYR A 42 3.30 18.27 0.54
CA TYR A 42 4.09 18.71 -0.62
C TYR A 42 4.15 17.67 -1.73
N ASP A 43 4.29 16.41 -1.37
CA ASP A 43 4.55 15.36 -2.36
C ASP A 43 3.28 14.80 -3.00
N HIS A 44 2.11 14.98 -2.40
CA HIS A 44 0.88 14.42 -2.98
C HIS A 44 0.53 15.06 -4.34
N TYR A 45 1.01 16.27 -4.59
CA TYR A 45 0.83 16.90 -5.90
C TYR A 45 1.70 16.28 -6.99
N ASN A 46 2.75 15.57 -6.59
CA ASN A 46 3.66 14.92 -7.52
C ASN A 46 3.27 13.48 -7.83
N PHE A 47 2.19 13.02 -7.23
CA PHE A 47 1.65 11.69 -7.50
C PHE A 47 0.99 11.67 -8.88
N ASP A 48 1.43 10.72 -9.75
CA ASP A 48 0.85 10.54 -11.07
C ASP A 48 -0.25 9.48 -11.05
N ARG A 49 0.11 8.21 -10.79
CA ARG A 49 -0.86 7.11 -10.81
C ARG A 49 -0.35 5.91 -10.04
N LEU A 50 -1.29 5.07 -9.63
CA LEU A 50 -0.96 3.74 -9.09
C LEU A 50 -0.55 2.84 -10.25
N ILE A 51 0.52 2.08 -10.02
CA ILE A 51 0.96 1.05 -10.96
C ILE A 51 0.37 -0.30 -10.55
N SER A 52 0.54 -0.65 -9.28
CA SER A 52 0.00 -1.90 -8.76
C SER A 52 -0.16 -1.79 -7.25
N TRP A 53 -1.01 -2.65 -6.71
CA TRP A 53 -1.14 -2.79 -5.27
C TRP A 53 -1.59 -4.21 -4.95
N GLN A 54 -1.13 -4.70 -3.82
CA GLN A 54 -1.41 -6.07 -3.39
C GLN A 54 -1.70 -6.07 -1.90
N VAL A 55 -2.78 -6.74 -1.52
CA VAL A 55 -3.13 -6.92 -0.12
C VAL A 55 -2.23 -8.00 0.44
N GLU A 56 -1.51 -7.68 1.51
CA GLU A 56 -0.74 -8.65 2.26
C GLU A 56 -1.62 -9.15 3.40
N GLU A 57 -1.71 -10.47 3.55
CA GLU A 57 -2.45 -11.04 4.66
C GLU A 57 -1.67 -10.81 5.95
N GLU A 58 -2.37 -10.31 6.99
CA GLU A 58 -1.79 -10.22 8.31
C GLU A 58 -2.00 -11.55 9.02
N PHE A 59 -0.94 -12.35 9.09
CA PHE A 59 -0.98 -13.59 9.85
C PHE A 59 -0.81 -13.28 11.32
N THR A 60 -1.58 -13.98 12.16
CA THR A 60 -1.29 -14.01 13.60
C THR A 60 0.01 -14.78 13.81
N THR A 61 0.59 -14.64 15.00
CA THR A 61 1.82 -15.38 15.32
C THR A 61 1.63 -16.88 15.16
N GLU A 62 0.48 -17.40 15.56
CA GLU A 62 0.16 -18.82 15.43
C GLU A 62 0.09 -19.25 13.96
N GLU A 63 -0.54 -18.45 13.13
CA GLU A 63 -0.64 -18.76 11.71
C GLU A 63 0.72 -18.75 11.03
N ARG A 64 1.60 -17.84 11.41
CA ARG A 64 2.97 -17.83 10.92
C ARG A 64 3.74 -19.08 11.28
N ASP A 65 3.60 -19.52 12.53
CA ASP A 65 4.30 -20.71 13.00
C ASP A 65 3.84 -21.93 12.22
N GLU A 66 2.55 -22.06 11.97
CA GLU A 66 2.03 -23.17 11.17
C GLU A 66 2.54 -23.12 9.72
N PHE A 67 2.58 -21.94 9.14
CA PHE A 67 3.08 -21.77 7.79
C PHE A 67 4.54 -22.20 7.66
N TRP A 68 5.37 -21.83 8.61
CA TRP A 68 6.80 -22.17 8.58
C TRP A 68 7.10 -23.62 8.95
N LYS A 69 6.17 -24.30 9.61
CA LYS A 69 6.33 -25.70 9.95
C LYS A 69 6.01 -26.67 8.82
N GLN A 70 5.43 -26.19 7.78
CA GLN A 70 5.08 -27.02 6.64
C GLN A 70 6.32 -27.31 5.74
#